data_ab8d8aeb5bd94b9565c61e5d64c7c4f5
#
_entry.id   ab8d8aeb5bd94b9565c61e5d64c7c4f5
#
_cell.length_a   1.000
_cell.length_b   1.000
_cell.length_c   1.000
_cell.angle_alpha   90.00
_cell.angle_beta   90.00
_cell.angle_gamma   90.00
#
_symmetry.space_group_name_H-M   'P 1'
#
loop_
_entity.id
_entity.type
_entity.pdbx_description
1 polymer ?
#
loop_
_entity_poly.entity_id
_entity_poly.type
_entity_poly.pdbx_seq_one_letter_code
_entity_poly.pdbx_strand_id
1 'polypeptide(L)'
;MHRSLLLSASVVATATPAFAENAGASVWTRWFGYPAVEGLLAVLLVVYLIGLAEMLSREHRKWPVGKIRVAAFFGAVEVIGVALLSPIDTLSDELFSVHMLQHLLLILGAAPLLAFSNAHLVMLRAFPLAGRRSLGRAVASIPGVRQAAHKQAAAWIAAACFVGTMWFWHIPAAYDWALDNEAVHVGEHLTLLAAATFFWRVIITSGDRRLSPAMAVVLVSLVGIQGAFLSALIMFAGHPLYGAYAGNPLGDQVLAGVLMCIPASFVYLGSTIWALWRMLGNSRTQIFDREA
;
A
#
# COMPACT_ATOMS: atom_id res chain seq x y z
N MET A 1 -36.09 38.52 1.18
CA MET A 1 -34.93 38.77 0.29
C MET A 1 -33.67 38.30 0.98
N HIS A 2 -33.27 37.04 0.79
CA HIS A 2 -31.96 36.53 1.26
C HIS A 2 -31.15 36.16 0.03
N ARG A 3 -30.08 36.90 -0.19
CA ARG A 3 -29.07 36.60 -1.22
C ARG A 3 -28.11 35.55 -0.71
N SER A 4 -28.14 34.37 -1.33
CA SER A 4 -27.14 33.33 -1.16
C SER A 4 -25.89 33.71 -1.93
N LEU A 5 -24.79 33.97 -1.23
CA LEU A 5 -23.44 34.13 -1.81
C LEU A 5 -22.87 32.74 -2.02
N LEU A 6 -22.82 32.30 -3.26
CA LEU A 6 -21.99 31.15 -3.69
C LEU A 6 -20.55 31.64 -3.85
N LEU A 7 -19.71 31.28 -2.92
CA LEU A 7 -18.26 31.39 -3.04
C LEU A 7 -17.74 30.18 -3.84
N SER A 8 -17.55 30.38 -5.14
CA SER A 8 -16.78 29.50 -5.99
C SER A 8 -15.30 29.78 -5.76
N ALA A 9 -14.66 28.94 -4.95
CA ALA A 9 -13.20 28.93 -4.81
C ALA A 9 -12.59 28.20 -6.01
N SER A 10 -12.19 28.94 -7.03
CA SER A 10 -11.34 28.45 -8.11
C SER A 10 -9.91 28.39 -7.59
N VAL A 11 -9.46 27.19 -7.19
CA VAL A 11 -8.04 26.92 -6.95
C VAL A 11 -7.38 26.74 -8.31
N VAL A 12 -6.86 27.81 -8.87
CA VAL A 12 -5.93 27.74 -9.99
C VAL A 12 -4.57 27.38 -9.39
N ALA A 13 -4.20 26.11 -9.43
CA ALA A 13 -2.86 25.68 -9.16
C ALA A 13 -1.97 26.12 -10.34
N THR A 14 -1.24 27.19 -10.16
CA THR A 14 -0.11 27.53 -11.03
C THR A 14 1.03 26.59 -10.68
N ALA A 15 1.14 25.49 -11.41
CA ALA A 15 2.31 24.64 -11.40
C ALA A 15 3.47 25.44 -12.05
N THR A 16 4.27 26.10 -11.23
CA THR A 16 5.59 26.57 -11.64
C THR A 16 6.52 25.36 -11.68
N PRO A 17 7.24 25.12 -12.77
CA PRO A 17 8.20 24.03 -12.84
C PRO A 17 9.35 24.33 -11.87
N ALA A 18 9.40 23.58 -10.76
CA ALA A 18 10.47 23.65 -9.76
C ALA A 18 11.83 23.11 -10.29
N PHE A 19 11.91 22.76 -11.56
CA PHE A 19 13.07 22.11 -12.16
C PHE A 19 14.26 23.02 -12.47
N ALA A 20 14.11 24.36 -12.40
CA ALA A 20 15.18 25.27 -12.84
C ALA A 20 16.11 25.75 -11.71
N GLU A 21 15.80 25.56 -10.44
CA GLU A 21 16.50 26.25 -9.35
C GLU A 21 17.59 25.43 -8.63
N ASN A 22 17.75 24.13 -8.93
CA ASN A 22 18.65 23.25 -8.18
C ASN A 22 19.76 22.56 -8.99
N ALA A 23 20.23 23.14 -10.07
CA ALA A 23 21.30 22.59 -10.92
C ALA A 23 22.66 22.35 -10.20
N GLY A 24 22.79 22.66 -8.93
CA GLY A 24 24.01 22.46 -8.13
C GLY A 24 23.81 21.68 -6.83
N ALA A 25 22.58 21.34 -6.43
CA ALA A 25 22.33 20.59 -5.20
C ALA A 25 22.52 19.08 -5.43
N SER A 26 23.21 18.43 -4.49
CA SER A 26 23.32 16.96 -4.49
C SER A 26 21.92 16.34 -4.47
N VAL A 27 21.70 15.24 -5.22
CA VAL A 27 20.45 14.49 -5.23
C VAL A 27 20.01 14.14 -3.79
N TRP A 28 20.94 13.83 -2.91
CA TRP A 28 20.69 13.49 -1.51
C TRP A 28 20.11 14.60 -0.64
N THR A 29 20.09 15.84 -1.14
CA THR A 29 19.49 16.98 -0.45
C THR A 29 18.09 17.33 -0.96
N ARG A 30 17.61 16.62 -1.98
CA ARG A 30 16.28 16.82 -2.57
C ARG A 30 15.24 16.02 -1.79
N TRP A 31 14.64 16.66 -0.82
CA TRP A 31 13.52 16.16 -0.04
C TRP A 31 12.32 17.07 -0.30
N PHE A 32 11.14 16.46 -0.42
CA PHE A 32 9.90 17.18 -0.68
C PHE A 32 9.89 17.89 -2.05
N GLY A 33 9.04 17.49 -2.92
CA GLY A 33 8.93 18.04 -4.26
C GLY A 33 7.57 17.80 -4.90
N TYR A 34 6.73 17.03 -4.20
CA TYR A 34 5.42 16.64 -4.70
C TYR A 34 4.30 17.09 -3.76
N PRO A 35 3.78 18.33 -3.91
CA PRO A 35 2.75 18.89 -3.03
C PRO A 35 1.50 18.01 -2.89
N ALA A 36 1.15 17.25 -3.93
CA ALA A 36 0.02 16.33 -3.89
C ALA A 36 0.26 15.18 -2.89
N VAL A 37 1.44 14.57 -2.89
CA VAL A 37 1.81 13.48 -1.99
C VAL A 37 1.94 13.99 -0.56
N GLU A 38 2.58 15.16 -0.39
CA GLU A 38 2.71 15.83 0.91
C GLU A 38 1.34 16.12 1.52
N GLY A 39 0.44 16.69 0.72
CA GLY A 39 -0.94 16.98 1.13
C GLY A 39 -1.72 15.73 1.52
N LEU A 40 -1.60 14.65 0.74
CA LEU A 40 -2.24 13.36 1.04
C LEU A 40 -1.73 12.76 2.35
N LEU A 41 -0.41 12.77 2.58
CA LEU A 41 0.18 12.29 3.82
C LEU A 41 -0.20 13.16 5.03
N ALA A 42 -0.23 14.48 4.85
CA ALA A 42 -0.68 15.39 5.89
C ALA A 42 -2.15 15.13 6.27
N VAL A 43 -3.03 14.95 5.29
CA VAL A 43 -4.44 14.60 5.52
C VAL A 43 -4.55 13.26 6.23
N LEU A 44 -3.81 12.25 5.80
CA LEU A 44 -3.78 10.92 6.42
C LEU A 44 -3.39 11.02 7.90
N LEU A 45 -2.31 11.76 8.20
CA LEU A 45 -1.83 11.99 9.57
C LEU A 45 -2.85 12.75 10.42
N VAL A 46 -3.39 13.86 9.92
CA VAL A 46 -4.37 14.69 10.64
C VAL A 46 -5.63 13.88 10.97
N VAL A 47 -6.19 13.17 10.00
CA VAL A 47 -7.37 12.33 10.22
C VAL A 47 -7.10 11.21 11.23
N TYR A 48 -5.92 10.60 11.17
CA TYR A 48 -5.53 9.59 12.16
C TYR A 48 -5.39 10.18 13.56
N LEU A 49 -4.71 11.32 13.70
CA LEU A 49 -4.52 11.99 15.00
C LEU A 49 -5.83 12.46 15.61
N ILE A 50 -6.76 13.02 14.83
CA ILE A 50 -8.11 13.38 15.29
C ILE A 50 -8.85 12.14 15.78
N GLY A 51 -8.81 11.04 15.01
CA GLY A 51 -9.46 9.79 15.40
C GLY A 51 -8.87 9.19 16.67
N LEU A 52 -7.55 9.23 16.83
CA LEU A 52 -6.82 8.77 18.02
C LEU A 52 -7.18 9.63 19.25
N ALA A 53 -7.17 10.96 19.10
CA ALA A 53 -7.55 11.88 20.17
C ALA A 53 -8.99 11.65 20.64
N GLU A 54 -9.93 11.46 19.71
CA GLU A 54 -11.33 11.13 20.01
C GLU A 54 -11.47 9.80 20.77
N MET A 55 -10.67 8.79 20.44
CA MET A 55 -10.67 7.52 21.15
C MET A 55 -10.11 7.66 22.58
N LEU A 56 -9.00 8.39 22.73
CA LEU A 56 -8.36 8.63 24.02
C LEU A 56 -9.22 9.47 24.96
N SER A 57 -9.98 10.43 24.43
CA SER A 57 -10.89 11.28 25.23
C SER A 57 -12.05 10.50 25.86
N ARG A 58 -12.50 9.43 25.23
CA ARG A 58 -13.63 8.62 25.68
C ARG A 58 -13.25 7.52 26.66
N GLU A 59 -12.05 6.97 26.52
CA GLU A 59 -11.57 5.87 27.38
C GLU A 59 -10.56 6.39 28.41
N HIS A 60 -11.04 6.84 29.55
CA HIS A 60 -10.24 7.50 30.61
C HIS A 60 -9.05 6.70 31.15
N ARG A 61 -8.81 5.45 30.75
CA ARG A 61 -7.81 4.60 31.44
C ARG A 61 -7.04 3.58 30.60
N LYS A 62 -7.42 3.28 29.35
CA LYS A 62 -6.72 2.27 28.51
C LYS A 62 -6.56 2.77 27.12
N TRP A 63 -5.38 2.55 26.54
CA TRP A 63 -5.17 2.79 25.12
C TRP A 63 -6.14 1.93 24.31
N PRO A 64 -7.09 2.53 23.57
CA PRO A 64 -8.14 1.80 22.84
C PRO A 64 -7.57 1.00 21.65
N VAL A 65 -6.38 1.39 21.22
CA VAL A 65 -5.58 0.69 20.21
C VAL A 65 -4.23 0.38 20.84
N GLY A 66 -3.77 -0.86 20.79
CA GLY A 66 -2.47 -1.24 21.36
C GLY A 66 -1.34 -0.35 20.84
N LYS A 67 -0.42 0.08 21.71
CA LYS A 67 0.69 0.98 21.38
C LYS A 67 1.49 0.54 20.14
N ILE A 68 1.66 -0.78 19.98
CA ILE A 68 2.38 -1.34 18.83
C ILE A 68 1.65 -1.09 17.51
N ARG A 69 0.32 -1.03 17.50
CA ARG A 69 -0.46 -0.68 16.30
C ARG A 69 -0.34 0.79 15.94
N VAL A 70 -0.27 1.65 16.95
CA VAL A 70 -0.01 3.09 16.75
C VAL A 70 1.40 3.26 16.18
N ALA A 71 2.41 2.60 16.76
CA ALA A 71 3.77 2.60 16.24
C ALA A 71 3.84 2.08 14.80
N ALA A 72 3.11 1.02 14.47
CA ALA A 72 3.05 0.49 13.11
C ALA A 72 2.44 1.49 12.11
N PHE A 73 1.44 2.29 12.53
CA PHE A 73 0.92 3.35 11.66
C PHE A 73 1.98 4.41 11.35
N PHE A 74 2.68 4.91 12.37
CA PHE A 74 3.74 5.89 12.16
C PHE A 74 4.91 5.32 11.36
N GLY A 75 5.29 4.06 11.60
CA GLY A 75 6.29 3.37 10.79
C GLY A 75 5.86 3.22 9.32
N ALA A 76 4.57 2.98 9.06
CA ALA A 76 4.07 2.96 7.70
C ALA A 76 4.16 4.34 7.02
N VAL A 77 3.80 5.41 7.74
CA VAL A 77 3.91 6.79 7.23
C VAL A 77 5.37 7.15 6.97
N GLU A 78 6.29 6.75 7.84
CA GLU A 78 7.73 6.94 7.64
C GLU A 78 8.22 6.23 6.38
N VAL A 79 7.85 4.97 6.18
CA VAL A 79 8.22 4.21 4.97
C VAL A 79 7.65 4.85 3.71
N ILE A 80 6.40 5.33 3.73
CA ILE A 80 5.80 6.07 2.61
C ILE A 80 6.58 7.36 2.35
N GLY A 81 6.91 8.11 3.41
CA GLY A 81 7.72 9.34 3.31
C GLY A 81 9.10 9.06 2.70
N VAL A 82 9.78 8.02 3.15
CA VAL A 82 11.06 7.59 2.56
C VAL A 82 10.90 7.19 1.09
N ALA A 83 9.83 6.49 0.74
CA ALA A 83 9.61 6.07 -0.64
C ALA A 83 9.30 7.26 -1.57
N LEU A 84 8.43 8.19 -1.14
CA LEU A 84 7.80 9.17 -2.03
C LEU A 84 8.24 10.62 -1.82
N LEU A 85 8.97 10.94 -0.74
CA LEU A 85 9.40 12.31 -0.41
C LEU A 85 10.91 12.43 -0.20
N SER A 86 11.67 11.34 -0.39
CA SER A 86 13.13 11.32 -0.26
C SER A 86 13.80 11.38 -1.64
N PRO A 87 15.14 11.45 -1.68
CA PRO A 87 15.90 11.34 -2.92
C PRO A 87 15.62 10.07 -3.75
N ILE A 88 15.02 9.03 -3.15
CA ILE A 88 14.57 7.83 -3.87
C ILE A 88 13.59 8.21 -4.97
N ASP A 89 12.68 9.14 -4.69
CA ASP A 89 11.67 9.58 -5.64
C ASP A 89 12.31 10.30 -6.84
N THR A 90 13.23 11.23 -6.60
CA THR A 90 13.99 11.89 -7.69
C THR A 90 14.80 10.89 -8.52
N LEU A 91 15.40 9.88 -7.88
CA LEU A 91 16.17 8.85 -8.58
C LEU A 91 15.30 7.85 -9.32
N SER A 92 14.05 7.67 -8.91
CA SER A 92 13.09 6.78 -9.58
C SER A 92 12.69 7.28 -10.98
N ASP A 93 12.79 8.58 -11.22
CA ASP A 93 12.59 9.16 -12.55
C ASP A 93 13.76 8.87 -13.50
N GLU A 94 14.94 8.60 -12.95
CA GLU A 94 16.16 8.36 -13.74
C GLU A 94 16.49 6.86 -13.88
N LEU A 95 16.12 6.04 -12.89
CA LEU A 95 16.49 4.62 -12.78
C LEU A 95 15.27 3.73 -12.49
N PHE A 96 15.01 2.81 -13.40
CA PHE A 96 13.94 1.82 -13.25
C PHE A 96 14.11 0.96 -11.99
N SER A 97 15.35 0.57 -11.66
CA SER A 97 15.65 -0.19 -10.46
C SER A 97 15.29 0.56 -9.16
N VAL A 98 15.45 1.88 -9.14
CA VAL A 98 15.07 2.71 -7.99
C VAL A 98 13.55 2.87 -7.92
N HIS A 99 12.86 3.01 -9.04
CA HIS A 99 11.40 3.01 -9.09
C HIS A 99 10.83 1.69 -8.55
N MET A 100 11.43 0.55 -8.92
CA MET A 100 11.02 -0.75 -8.36
C MET A 100 11.31 -0.85 -6.86
N LEU A 101 12.41 -0.27 -6.36
CA LEU A 101 12.67 -0.18 -4.92
C LEU A 101 11.58 0.65 -4.21
N GLN A 102 11.15 1.75 -4.80
CA GLN A 102 10.04 2.58 -4.30
C GLN A 102 8.75 1.77 -4.16
N HIS A 103 8.37 1.02 -5.20
CA HIS A 103 7.21 0.11 -5.14
C HIS A 103 7.36 -0.97 -4.06
N LEU A 104 8.55 -1.55 -3.89
CA LEU A 104 8.79 -2.55 -2.84
C LEU A 104 8.64 -1.97 -1.44
N LEU A 105 9.11 -0.75 -1.19
CA LEU A 105 8.89 -0.05 0.08
C LEU A 105 7.41 0.13 0.37
N LEU A 106 6.61 0.50 -0.64
CA LEU A 106 5.17 0.65 -0.48
C LEU A 106 4.47 -0.69 -0.24
N ILE A 107 4.78 -1.72 -1.03
CA ILE A 107 4.07 -3.00 -1.05
C ILE A 107 4.48 -3.91 0.11
N LEU A 108 5.78 -3.99 0.42
CA LEU A 108 6.31 -4.91 1.43
C LEU A 108 6.64 -4.25 2.76
N GLY A 109 6.82 -2.93 2.78
CA GLY A 109 7.08 -2.14 3.98
C GLY A 109 5.82 -1.47 4.52
N ALA A 110 5.32 -0.46 3.82
CA ALA A 110 4.20 0.36 4.29
C ALA A 110 2.87 -0.41 4.37
N ALA A 111 2.52 -1.18 3.34
CA ALA A 111 1.23 -1.87 3.27
C ALA A 111 0.99 -2.87 4.43
N PRO A 112 1.92 -3.78 4.79
CA PRO A 112 1.71 -4.66 5.94
C PRO A 112 1.65 -3.91 7.27
N LEU A 113 2.39 -2.82 7.44
CA LEU A 113 2.32 -1.96 8.62
C LEU A 113 0.95 -1.25 8.73
N LEU A 114 0.43 -0.70 7.62
CA LEU A 114 -0.92 -0.13 7.54
C LEU A 114 -1.98 -1.19 7.85
N ALA A 115 -1.84 -2.37 7.27
CA ALA A 115 -2.76 -3.49 7.51
C ALA A 115 -2.79 -3.90 8.99
N PHE A 116 -1.62 -4.03 9.61
CA PHE A 116 -1.48 -4.40 11.03
C PHE A 116 -1.97 -3.30 11.98
N SER A 117 -1.73 -2.03 11.66
CA SER A 117 -2.13 -0.89 12.49
C SER A 117 -3.63 -0.77 12.69
N ASN A 118 -4.46 -1.30 11.78
CA ASN A 118 -5.90 -1.05 11.71
C ASN A 118 -6.25 0.45 11.63
N ALA A 119 -5.42 1.26 10.99
CA ALA A 119 -5.55 2.72 10.91
C ALA A 119 -6.96 3.17 10.50
N HIS A 120 -7.61 2.47 9.57
CA HIS A 120 -8.97 2.77 9.12
C HIS A 120 -9.99 2.81 10.26
N LEU A 121 -9.85 1.98 11.31
CA LEU A 121 -10.74 2.00 12.47
C LEU A 121 -10.52 3.25 13.34
N VAL A 122 -9.26 3.68 13.45
CA VAL A 122 -8.91 4.92 14.16
C VAL A 122 -9.40 6.12 13.37
N MET A 123 -9.09 6.19 12.08
CA MET A 123 -9.48 7.28 11.17
C MET A 123 -11.01 7.45 11.10
N LEU A 124 -11.77 6.35 11.10
CA LEU A 124 -13.23 6.43 11.15
C LEU A 124 -13.73 7.19 12.41
N ARG A 125 -12.98 7.21 13.50
CA ARG A 125 -13.37 7.95 14.71
C ARG A 125 -13.23 9.46 14.57
N ALA A 126 -12.46 9.95 13.61
CA ALA A 126 -12.42 11.38 13.29
C ALA A 126 -13.77 11.92 12.78
N PHE A 127 -14.65 11.06 12.28
CA PHE A 127 -15.93 11.45 11.73
C PHE A 127 -17.06 11.27 12.75
N PRO A 128 -18.12 12.12 12.72
CA PRO A 128 -19.31 11.96 13.56
C PRO A 128 -20.04 10.65 13.23
N LEU A 129 -20.81 10.13 14.21
CA LEU A 129 -21.50 8.85 14.09
C LEU A 129 -22.41 8.77 12.85
N ALA A 130 -23.08 9.88 12.51
CA ALA A 130 -23.92 9.96 11.31
C ALA A 130 -23.11 9.73 10.03
N GLY A 131 -21.92 10.36 9.91
CA GLY A 131 -21.01 10.18 8.78
C GLY A 131 -20.50 8.74 8.66
N ARG A 132 -20.10 8.13 9.78
CA ARG A 132 -19.68 6.71 9.84
C ARG A 132 -20.79 5.76 9.37
N ARG A 133 -22.05 6.01 9.81
CA ARG A 133 -23.20 5.21 9.40
C ARG A 133 -23.52 5.41 7.92
N SER A 134 -23.41 6.64 7.41
CA SER A 134 -23.62 6.95 5.99
C SER A 134 -22.59 6.25 5.12
N LEU A 135 -21.30 6.34 5.48
CA LEU A 135 -20.21 5.64 4.78
C LEU A 135 -20.43 4.13 4.80
N GLY A 136 -20.76 3.55 5.95
CA GLY A 136 -21.05 2.12 6.07
C GLY A 136 -22.21 1.67 5.19
N ARG A 137 -23.28 2.46 5.08
CA ARG A 137 -24.41 2.19 4.17
C ARG A 137 -24.00 2.29 2.70
N ALA A 138 -23.23 3.33 2.34
CA ALA A 138 -22.74 3.52 0.99
C ALA A 138 -21.85 2.36 0.54
N VAL A 139 -20.92 1.90 1.39
CA VAL A 139 -20.09 0.73 1.11
C VAL A 139 -20.94 -0.55 1.01
N ALA A 140 -21.92 -0.74 1.90
CA ALA A 140 -22.79 -1.91 1.87
C ALA A 140 -23.78 -1.93 0.69
N SER A 141 -24.02 -0.79 0.03
CA SER A 141 -24.86 -0.69 -1.15
C SER A 141 -24.13 -1.06 -2.46
N ILE A 142 -22.81 -1.16 -2.44
CA ILE A 142 -22.04 -1.58 -3.60
C ILE A 142 -22.36 -3.06 -3.90
N PRO A 143 -22.83 -3.39 -5.13
CA PRO A 143 -23.11 -4.76 -5.51
C PRO A 143 -21.89 -5.66 -5.28
N GLY A 144 -22.10 -6.83 -4.71
CA GLY A 144 -21.04 -7.81 -4.43
C GLY A 144 -20.26 -7.60 -3.12
N VAL A 145 -20.27 -6.40 -2.50
CA VAL A 145 -19.54 -6.17 -1.23
C VAL A 145 -20.09 -7.03 -0.09
N ARG A 146 -21.40 -7.25 -0.03
CA ARG A 146 -22.03 -8.13 0.97
C ARG A 146 -21.65 -9.61 0.77
N GLN A 147 -21.56 -10.07 -0.47
CA GLN A 147 -21.07 -11.41 -0.83
C GLN A 147 -19.56 -11.54 -0.60
N ALA A 148 -18.80 -10.51 -0.94
CA ALA A 148 -17.36 -10.42 -0.66
C ALA A 148 -17.03 -10.37 0.85
N ALA A 149 -18.03 -10.10 1.73
CA ALA A 149 -17.84 -10.15 3.17
C ALA A 149 -17.61 -11.59 3.70
N HIS A 150 -17.84 -12.63 2.89
CA HIS A 150 -17.39 -13.98 3.22
C HIS A 150 -15.85 -14.04 3.17
N LYS A 151 -15.25 -14.58 4.25
CA LYS A 151 -13.79 -14.59 4.49
C LYS A 151 -12.98 -15.06 3.27
N GLN A 152 -13.43 -16.12 2.61
CA GLN A 152 -12.75 -16.70 1.45
C GLN A 152 -12.86 -15.82 0.21
N ALA A 153 -14.06 -15.32 -0.09
CA ALA A 153 -14.27 -14.43 -1.24
C ALA A 153 -13.46 -13.13 -1.11
N ALA A 154 -13.48 -12.50 0.08
CA ALA A 154 -12.67 -11.32 0.34
C ALA A 154 -11.18 -11.57 0.13
N ALA A 155 -10.70 -12.76 0.49
CA ALA A 155 -9.30 -13.13 0.35
C ALA A 155 -8.88 -13.30 -1.13
N TRP A 156 -9.70 -13.96 -1.93
CA TRP A 156 -9.46 -14.09 -3.36
C TRP A 156 -9.57 -12.76 -4.10
N ILE A 157 -10.55 -11.92 -3.74
CA ILE A 157 -10.70 -10.57 -4.31
C ILE A 157 -9.48 -9.72 -3.97
N ALA A 158 -9.01 -9.75 -2.72
CA ALA A 158 -7.83 -8.99 -2.30
C ALA A 158 -6.57 -9.43 -3.08
N ALA A 159 -6.36 -10.74 -3.23
CA ALA A 159 -5.26 -11.28 -4.01
C ALA A 159 -5.39 -10.91 -5.50
N ALA A 160 -6.57 -11.06 -6.09
CA ALA A 160 -6.81 -10.71 -7.49
C ALA A 160 -6.64 -9.20 -7.76
N CYS A 161 -7.14 -8.33 -6.88
CA CYS A 161 -6.93 -6.89 -6.97
C CYS A 161 -5.44 -6.55 -6.91
N PHE A 162 -4.70 -7.14 -5.95
CA PHE A 162 -3.29 -6.86 -5.78
C PHE A 162 -2.47 -7.34 -7.00
N VAL A 163 -2.67 -8.58 -7.42
CA VAL A 163 -2.01 -9.15 -8.61
C VAL A 163 -2.37 -8.35 -9.85
N GLY A 164 -3.66 -8.09 -10.07
CA GLY A 164 -4.15 -7.34 -11.23
C GLY A 164 -3.57 -5.92 -11.30
N THR A 165 -3.52 -5.21 -10.17
CA THR A 165 -2.91 -3.87 -10.10
C THR A 165 -1.41 -3.93 -10.41
N MET A 166 -0.70 -4.92 -9.85
CA MET A 166 0.72 -5.09 -10.10
C MET A 166 1.00 -5.37 -11.58
N TRP A 167 0.29 -6.31 -12.21
CA TRP A 167 0.46 -6.60 -13.63
C TRP A 167 0.07 -5.44 -14.53
N PHE A 168 -1.03 -4.72 -14.20
CA PHE A 168 -1.49 -3.57 -14.97
C PHE A 168 -0.40 -2.50 -15.08
N TRP A 169 0.20 -2.10 -13.95
CA TRP A 169 1.22 -1.07 -13.93
C TRP A 169 2.56 -1.50 -14.52
N HIS A 170 2.80 -2.79 -14.71
CA HIS A 170 3.98 -3.31 -15.41
C HIS A 170 3.77 -3.52 -16.92
N ILE A 171 2.57 -3.23 -17.46
CA ILE A 171 2.36 -3.14 -18.91
C ILE A 171 3.11 -1.89 -19.40
N PRO A 172 4.04 -2.00 -20.41
CA PRO A 172 4.85 -0.86 -20.83
C PRO A 172 4.05 0.41 -21.11
N ALA A 173 2.92 0.30 -21.82
CA ALA A 173 2.09 1.47 -22.13
C ALA A 173 1.46 2.12 -20.88
N ALA A 174 1.09 1.35 -19.85
CA ALA A 174 0.55 1.89 -18.60
C ALA A 174 1.66 2.52 -17.76
N TYR A 175 2.84 1.91 -17.76
CA TYR A 175 4.03 2.39 -17.09
C TYR A 175 4.51 3.72 -17.67
N ASP A 176 4.69 3.79 -19.01
CA ASP A 176 5.08 5.03 -19.69
C ASP A 176 4.04 6.14 -19.45
N TRP A 177 2.74 5.81 -19.48
CA TRP A 177 1.68 6.78 -19.14
C TRP A 177 1.80 7.33 -17.71
N ALA A 178 2.20 6.51 -16.74
CA ALA A 178 2.41 6.97 -15.37
C ALA A 178 3.62 7.92 -15.29
N LEU A 179 4.71 7.64 -15.99
CA LEU A 179 5.88 8.51 -16.01
C LEU A 179 5.62 9.84 -16.75
N ASP A 180 4.78 9.83 -17.77
CA ASP A 180 4.43 11.04 -18.54
C ASP A 180 3.43 11.95 -17.82
N ASN A 181 2.75 11.45 -16.75
CA ASN A 181 1.67 12.18 -16.08
C ASN A 181 1.71 12.03 -14.57
N GLU A 182 2.04 13.11 -13.86
CA GLU A 182 2.16 13.14 -12.40
C GLU A 182 0.90 12.61 -11.67
N ALA A 183 -0.30 12.98 -12.12
CA ALA A 183 -1.54 12.52 -11.47
C ALA A 183 -1.75 11.01 -11.65
N VAL A 184 -1.32 10.44 -12.78
CA VAL A 184 -1.36 9.00 -13.05
C VAL A 184 -0.30 8.29 -12.21
N HIS A 185 0.90 8.84 -12.08
CA HIS A 185 1.98 8.31 -11.24
C HIS A 185 1.57 8.25 -9.76
N VAL A 186 0.95 9.31 -9.24
CA VAL A 186 0.35 9.29 -7.90
C VAL A 186 -0.75 8.22 -7.80
N GLY A 187 -1.57 8.06 -8.84
CA GLY A 187 -2.61 7.02 -8.94
C GLY A 187 -2.02 5.61 -8.94
N GLU A 188 -0.89 5.39 -9.58
CA GLU A 188 -0.13 4.14 -9.56
C GLU A 188 0.26 3.78 -8.13
N HIS A 189 0.97 4.65 -7.43
CA HIS A 189 1.40 4.43 -6.05
C HIS A 189 0.23 4.20 -5.10
N LEU A 190 -0.84 5.00 -5.23
CA LEU A 190 -2.03 4.87 -4.38
C LEU A 190 -2.75 3.54 -4.60
N THR A 191 -2.91 3.10 -5.86
CA THR A 191 -3.61 1.85 -6.17
C THR A 191 -2.78 0.64 -5.76
N LEU A 192 -1.45 0.65 -5.96
CA LEU A 192 -0.54 -0.38 -5.49
C LEU A 192 -0.54 -0.49 -3.96
N LEU A 193 -0.41 0.63 -3.25
CA LEU A 193 -0.44 0.68 -1.78
C LEU A 193 -1.78 0.20 -1.23
N ALA A 194 -2.90 0.64 -1.82
CA ALA A 194 -4.24 0.26 -1.37
C ALA A 194 -4.50 -1.24 -1.59
N ALA A 195 -4.19 -1.76 -2.78
CA ALA A 195 -4.38 -3.17 -3.12
C ALA A 195 -3.49 -4.08 -2.26
N ALA A 196 -2.22 -3.72 -2.06
CA ALA A 196 -1.31 -4.42 -1.17
C ALA A 196 -1.79 -4.37 0.30
N THR A 197 -2.24 -3.21 0.78
CA THR A 197 -2.78 -3.07 2.14
C THR A 197 -4.02 -3.94 2.33
N PHE A 198 -4.91 -4.01 1.34
CA PHE A 198 -6.08 -4.90 1.39
C PHE A 198 -5.67 -6.37 1.43
N PHE A 199 -4.72 -6.80 0.61
CA PHE A 199 -4.16 -8.16 0.62
C PHE A 199 -3.54 -8.50 1.99
N TRP A 200 -2.61 -7.70 2.48
CA TRP A 200 -1.95 -7.91 3.78
C TRP A 200 -2.94 -7.89 4.93
N ARG A 201 -3.97 -7.06 4.86
CA ARG A 201 -5.01 -7.03 5.87
C ARG A 201 -5.73 -8.37 6.01
N VAL A 202 -6.08 -9.00 4.90
CA VAL A 202 -6.74 -10.31 4.91
C VAL A 202 -5.83 -11.39 5.49
N ILE A 203 -4.53 -11.35 5.17
CA ILE A 203 -3.54 -12.30 5.67
C ILE A 203 -3.28 -12.11 7.18
N ILE A 204 -3.15 -10.87 7.66
CA ILE A 204 -2.76 -10.54 9.03
C ILE A 204 -3.96 -10.56 10.01
N THR A 205 -5.21 -10.44 9.53
CA THR A 205 -6.40 -10.36 10.39
C THR A 205 -6.46 -11.50 11.42
N SER A 206 -6.80 -11.16 12.66
CA SER A 206 -6.89 -12.07 13.80
C SER A 206 -8.33 -12.27 14.27
N GLY A 207 -8.59 -13.28 15.14
CA GLY A 207 -9.91 -13.55 15.72
C GLY A 207 -10.84 -14.31 14.78
N ASP A 208 -12.16 -14.17 14.94
CA ASP A 208 -13.21 -14.92 14.20
C ASP A 208 -13.21 -14.64 12.69
N ARG A 209 -12.63 -13.49 12.29
CA ARG A 209 -12.46 -13.11 10.88
C ARG A 209 -11.17 -13.63 10.28
N ARG A 210 -10.40 -14.40 11.02
CA ARG A 210 -9.12 -14.96 10.56
C ARG A 210 -9.34 -15.93 9.39
N LEU A 211 -8.53 -15.76 8.36
CA LEU A 211 -8.45 -16.70 7.27
C LEU A 211 -7.87 -18.03 7.77
N SER A 212 -8.33 -19.17 7.21
CA SER A 212 -7.71 -20.45 7.55
C SER A 212 -6.22 -20.44 7.20
N PRO A 213 -5.35 -21.06 8.01
CA PRO A 213 -3.92 -21.07 7.73
C PRO A 213 -3.59 -21.67 6.36
N ALA A 214 -4.31 -22.74 5.98
CA ALA A 214 -4.14 -23.37 4.65
C ALA A 214 -4.43 -22.40 3.51
N MET A 215 -5.52 -21.61 3.60
CA MET A 215 -5.85 -20.60 2.59
C MET A 215 -4.82 -19.46 2.58
N ALA A 216 -4.29 -19.07 3.75
CA ALA A 216 -3.22 -18.07 3.81
C ALA A 216 -1.95 -18.57 3.11
N VAL A 217 -1.56 -19.85 3.32
CA VAL A 217 -0.44 -20.47 2.60
C VAL A 217 -0.66 -20.41 1.09
N VAL A 218 -1.83 -20.84 0.62
CA VAL A 218 -2.15 -20.85 -0.82
C VAL A 218 -2.04 -19.45 -1.41
N LEU A 219 -2.70 -18.46 -0.80
CA LEU A 219 -2.74 -17.10 -1.35
C LEU A 219 -1.38 -16.40 -1.32
N VAL A 220 -0.63 -16.54 -0.22
CA VAL A 220 0.70 -15.92 -0.11
C VAL A 220 1.67 -16.55 -1.11
N SER A 221 1.62 -17.89 -1.25
CA SER A 221 2.47 -18.60 -2.23
C SER A 221 2.12 -18.23 -3.67
N LEU A 222 0.83 -18.16 -4.03
CA LEU A 222 0.40 -17.75 -5.37
C LEU A 222 0.84 -16.32 -5.70
N VAL A 223 0.67 -15.39 -4.75
CA VAL A 223 1.10 -14.00 -4.92
C VAL A 223 2.63 -13.91 -5.06
N GLY A 224 3.38 -14.68 -4.25
CA GLY A 224 4.84 -14.73 -4.35
C GLY A 224 5.32 -15.31 -5.69
N ILE A 225 4.75 -16.43 -6.13
CA ILE A 225 5.11 -17.10 -7.38
C ILE A 225 4.84 -16.20 -8.59
N GLN A 226 3.67 -15.58 -8.67
CA GLN A 226 3.35 -14.69 -9.79
C GLN A 226 4.24 -13.44 -9.80
N GLY A 227 4.60 -12.90 -8.62
CA GLY A 227 5.55 -11.78 -8.51
C GLY A 227 6.96 -12.17 -8.98
N ALA A 228 7.43 -13.36 -8.60
CA ALA A 228 8.70 -13.89 -9.09
C ALA A 228 8.68 -14.13 -10.61
N PHE A 229 7.54 -14.59 -11.15
CA PHE A 229 7.37 -14.75 -12.59
C PHE A 229 7.42 -13.42 -13.33
N LEU A 230 6.72 -12.38 -12.84
CA LEU A 230 6.79 -11.04 -13.39
C LEU A 230 8.22 -10.48 -13.36
N SER A 231 8.91 -10.63 -12.22
CA SER A 231 10.32 -10.22 -12.07
C SER A 231 11.22 -10.93 -13.07
N ALA A 232 11.01 -12.23 -13.30
CA ALA A 232 11.76 -13.00 -14.28
C ALA A 232 11.52 -12.52 -15.72
N LEU A 233 10.26 -12.20 -16.08
CA LEU A 233 9.94 -11.63 -17.40
C LEU A 233 10.70 -10.31 -17.63
N ILE A 234 10.75 -9.44 -16.63
CA ILE A 234 11.47 -8.17 -16.71
C ILE A 234 13.00 -8.41 -16.81
N MET A 235 13.53 -9.27 -15.95
CA MET A 235 14.97 -9.55 -15.86
C MET A 235 15.52 -10.22 -17.12
N PHE A 236 14.76 -11.14 -17.72
CA PHE A 236 15.21 -11.92 -18.89
C PHE A 236 14.71 -11.37 -20.23
N ALA A 237 14.05 -10.22 -20.26
CA ALA A 237 13.73 -9.54 -21.50
C ALA A 237 15.03 -9.15 -22.22
N GLY A 238 15.21 -9.61 -23.45
CA GLY A 238 16.42 -9.37 -24.24
C GLY A 238 16.55 -7.94 -24.79
N HIS A 239 15.65 -7.04 -24.41
CA HIS A 239 15.60 -5.63 -24.81
C HIS A 239 14.95 -4.80 -23.70
N PRO A 240 15.22 -3.49 -23.65
CA PRO A 240 14.55 -2.59 -22.73
C PRO A 240 13.04 -2.60 -22.97
N LEU A 241 12.25 -2.81 -21.91
CA LEU A 241 10.78 -2.83 -21.97
C LEU A 241 10.19 -1.43 -21.86
N TYR A 242 10.88 -0.52 -21.18
CA TYR A 242 10.41 0.82 -20.85
C TYR A 242 11.30 1.87 -21.50
N GLY A 243 10.70 2.74 -22.33
CA GLY A 243 11.40 3.72 -23.14
C GLY A 243 11.86 4.98 -22.39
N ALA A 244 11.37 5.19 -21.18
CA ALA A 244 11.61 6.39 -20.41
C ALA A 244 13.05 6.52 -19.85
N TYR A 245 13.76 5.39 -19.70
CA TYR A 245 15.07 5.36 -19.05
C TYR A 245 16.24 5.41 -20.03
N ALA A 246 17.19 6.32 -19.77
CA ALA A 246 18.40 6.53 -20.58
C ALA A 246 19.62 5.79 -19.99
N GLY A 247 20.78 5.89 -20.61
CA GLY A 247 22.03 5.33 -20.12
C GLY A 247 22.21 3.84 -20.43
N ASN A 248 22.20 2.97 -19.40
CA ASN A 248 22.22 1.52 -19.54
C ASN A 248 20.87 0.90 -19.16
N PRO A 249 19.81 1.07 -19.97
CA PRO A 249 18.45 0.68 -19.60
C PRO A 249 18.31 -0.83 -19.41
N LEU A 250 19.05 -1.65 -20.15
CA LEU A 250 18.98 -3.11 -20.02
C LEU A 250 19.63 -3.60 -18.71
N GLY A 251 20.78 -3.04 -18.35
CA GLY A 251 21.47 -3.38 -17.09
C GLY A 251 20.65 -2.96 -15.87
N ASP A 252 20.05 -1.78 -15.91
CA ASP A 252 19.17 -1.27 -14.86
C ASP A 252 17.86 -2.08 -14.77
N GLN A 253 17.29 -2.49 -15.90
CA GLN A 253 16.12 -3.39 -15.94
C GLN A 253 16.40 -4.75 -15.32
N VAL A 254 17.57 -5.33 -15.56
CA VAL A 254 18.00 -6.58 -14.91
C VAL A 254 18.08 -6.38 -13.39
N LEU A 255 18.68 -5.27 -12.94
CA LEU A 255 18.76 -4.92 -11.52
C LEU A 255 17.37 -4.73 -10.90
N ALA A 256 16.47 -4.06 -11.61
CA ALA A 256 15.08 -3.89 -11.20
C ALA A 256 14.38 -5.23 -10.97
N GLY A 257 14.51 -6.16 -11.93
CA GLY A 257 13.96 -7.53 -11.79
C GLY A 257 14.56 -8.27 -10.59
N VAL A 258 15.86 -8.17 -10.34
CA VAL A 258 16.54 -8.75 -9.17
C VAL A 258 15.99 -8.16 -7.86
N LEU A 259 15.86 -6.84 -7.79
CA LEU A 259 15.29 -6.14 -6.62
C LEU A 259 13.84 -6.56 -6.38
N MET A 260 13.03 -6.68 -7.41
CA MET A 260 11.65 -7.16 -7.26
C MET A 260 11.61 -8.62 -6.76
N CYS A 261 12.49 -9.48 -7.25
CA CYS A 261 12.46 -10.92 -6.94
C CYS A 261 12.97 -11.22 -5.54
N ILE A 262 14.18 -10.76 -5.17
CA ILE A 262 14.88 -11.24 -3.99
C ILE A 262 14.22 -10.79 -2.69
N PRO A 263 14.00 -9.49 -2.40
CA PRO A 263 13.35 -9.05 -1.17
C PRO A 263 11.92 -9.57 -1.02
N ALA A 264 11.16 -9.58 -2.12
CA ALA A 264 9.80 -10.08 -2.11
C ALA A 264 9.75 -11.58 -1.78
N SER A 265 10.66 -12.38 -2.33
CA SER A 265 10.75 -13.81 -2.04
C SER A 265 10.97 -14.08 -0.56
N PHE A 266 11.83 -13.32 0.12
CA PHE A 266 12.03 -13.46 1.57
C PHE A 266 10.77 -13.12 2.36
N VAL A 267 10.07 -12.06 2.02
CA VAL A 267 8.84 -11.65 2.72
C VAL A 267 7.71 -12.66 2.50
N TYR A 268 7.48 -13.12 1.27
CA TYR A 268 6.43 -14.10 0.97
C TYR A 268 6.77 -15.47 1.54
N LEU A 269 8.03 -15.91 1.47
CA LEU A 269 8.47 -17.17 2.08
C LEU A 269 8.30 -17.14 3.61
N GLY A 270 8.75 -16.06 4.26
CA GLY A 270 8.57 -15.87 5.70
C GLY A 270 7.08 -15.87 6.12
N SER A 271 6.23 -15.22 5.32
CA SER A 271 4.78 -15.20 5.52
C SER A 271 4.15 -16.59 5.34
N THR A 272 4.63 -17.36 4.36
CA THR A 272 4.20 -18.74 4.13
C THR A 272 4.60 -19.64 5.29
N ILE A 273 5.85 -19.55 5.75
CA ILE A 273 6.36 -20.30 6.92
C ILE A 273 5.53 -19.96 8.17
N TRP A 274 5.24 -18.69 8.40
CA TRP A 274 4.39 -18.25 9.50
C TRP A 274 2.97 -18.83 9.41
N ALA A 275 2.37 -18.88 8.23
CA ALA A 275 1.04 -19.47 8.02
C ALA A 275 1.06 -20.99 8.23
N LEU A 276 2.11 -21.69 7.78
CA LEU A 276 2.32 -23.12 8.02
C LEU A 276 2.50 -23.42 9.51
N TRP A 277 3.30 -22.64 10.23
CA TRP A 277 3.47 -22.80 11.68
C TRP A 277 2.14 -22.67 12.42
N ARG A 278 1.32 -21.71 12.03
CA ARG A 278 -0.05 -21.56 12.57
C ARG A 278 -0.94 -22.77 12.26
N MET A 279 -0.80 -23.39 11.08
CA MET A 279 -1.57 -24.57 10.70
C MET A 279 -1.21 -25.75 11.61
N LEU A 280 0.06 -25.97 11.84
CA LEU A 280 0.56 -27.06 12.70
C LEU A 280 0.17 -26.87 14.18
N GLY A 281 0.22 -25.62 14.68
CA GLY A 281 -0.21 -25.31 16.04
C GLY A 281 -1.70 -25.61 16.29
N ASN A 282 -2.56 -25.26 15.35
CA ASN A 282 -4.00 -25.53 15.46
C ASN A 282 -4.31 -27.03 15.43
N SER A 283 -3.56 -27.82 14.66
CA SER A 283 -3.75 -29.27 14.58
C SER A 283 -3.42 -29.99 15.90
N ARG A 284 -2.40 -29.53 16.61
CA ARG A 284 -2.04 -30.09 17.92
C ARG A 284 -3.14 -29.90 18.98
N THR A 285 -3.72 -28.70 19.06
CA THR A 285 -4.79 -28.41 20.03
C THR A 285 -6.01 -29.30 19.77
N GLN A 286 -6.39 -29.53 18.51
CA GLN A 286 -7.53 -30.40 18.19
C GLN A 286 -7.32 -31.87 18.50
N ILE A 287 -6.07 -32.37 18.51
CA ILE A 287 -5.78 -33.77 18.89
C ILE A 287 -5.95 -33.93 20.40
N PHE A 288 -5.40 -33.02 21.22
CA PHE A 288 -5.53 -33.06 22.67
C PHE A 288 -6.97 -32.91 23.14
N ASP A 289 -7.80 -32.06 22.48
CA ASP A 289 -9.21 -31.89 22.81
C ASP A 289 -10.09 -33.12 22.45
N ARG A 290 -9.59 -34.05 21.62
CA ARG A 290 -10.30 -35.30 21.26
C ARG A 290 -9.93 -36.48 22.14
N GLU A 291 -8.79 -36.38 22.81
CA GLU A 291 -8.28 -37.42 23.70
C GLU A 291 -8.65 -37.16 25.18
N ALA A 292 -9.21 -35.96 25.49
CA ALA A 292 -9.73 -35.58 26.81
C ALA A 292 -11.24 -35.74 26.88
#